data_ef557674eb9e8d0107a6daa5d7697700
#
_entry.id   ef557674eb9e8d0107a6daa5d7697700
#
_cell.length_a   1.000
_cell.length_b   1.000
_cell.length_c   1.000
_cell.angle_alpha   90.00
_cell.angle_beta   90.00
_cell.angle_gamma   90.00
#
_symmetry.space_group_name_H-M   'P 1'
#
loop_
_entity.id
_entity.type
_entity.pdbx_description
1 polymer ?
#
loop_
_entity_poly.entity_id
_entity_poly.type
_entity_poly.pdbx_seq_one_letter_code
_entity_poly.pdbx_strand_id
1 'polypeptide(L)'
;QLVDRIEWQESLPLQKTLIHIIDREADSAPHLRQLTGVKWLTRGKKNTSVKYDNEFISLEKLAAKVKSEVKGVVDFKGKEAYLFVGEAEVVLQRKSERGLVNAPTVRFVVSTLCNEKGEQLAQWFLLSNVADVDALTLATWYYWRWSIESWFKVLKGHGFQIEHWQQETAPRIFRRLIVSSMACVLTWKLYNDNSPEAEKLKPFLIKLSGRLTKRSKPITHPALLAGLWVFLQLTE
;
A
#
# COMPACT_ATOMS: atom_id res chain seq x y z
N GLN A 1 -17.16 4.02 12.41
CA GLN A 1 -15.77 3.56 12.70
C GLN A 1 -14.77 3.90 11.59
N LEU A 2 -14.97 3.50 10.31
CA LEU A 2 -14.05 3.86 9.22
C LEU A 2 -14.24 5.32 8.82
N VAL A 3 -15.48 5.73 8.61
CA VAL A 3 -15.84 7.12 8.24
C VAL A 3 -15.32 8.07 9.32
N ASP A 4 -15.59 7.82 10.60
CA ASP A 4 -15.13 8.66 11.73
C ASP A 4 -13.61 8.82 11.75
N ARG A 5 -12.85 7.78 11.39
CA ARG A 5 -11.39 7.85 11.32
C ARG A 5 -10.89 8.67 10.13
N ILE A 6 -11.56 8.56 9.00
CA ILE A 6 -11.26 9.36 7.81
C ILE A 6 -11.55 10.83 8.10
N GLU A 7 -12.71 11.15 8.66
CA GLU A 7 -13.08 12.52 9.05
C GLU A 7 -12.08 13.11 10.05
N TRP A 8 -11.67 12.32 11.03
CA TRP A 8 -10.62 12.74 11.97
C TRP A 8 -9.28 13.02 11.24
N GLN A 9 -8.86 12.19 10.30
CA GLN A 9 -7.63 12.42 9.53
C GLN A 9 -7.73 13.67 8.66
N GLU A 10 -8.88 13.92 8.04
CA GLU A 10 -9.14 15.13 7.25
C GLU A 10 -9.15 16.41 8.11
N SER A 11 -9.50 16.29 9.39
CA SER A 11 -9.46 17.43 10.33
C SER A 11 -8.06 17.84 10.76
N LEU A 12 -7.02 17.03 10.46
CA LEU A 12 -5.64 17.33 10.82
C LEU A 12 -5.08 18.46 9.93
N PRO A 13 -4.31 19.44 10.47
CA PRO A 13 -3.76 20.57 9.72
C PRO A 13 -2.54 20.16 8.87
N LEU A 14 -2.70 19.19 7.99
CA LEU A 14 -1.59 18.60 7.24
C LEU A 14 -1.15 19.42 6.02
N GLN A 15 -1.91 20.43 5.59
CA GLN A 15 -1.68 21.26 4.39
C GLN A 15 -1.39 20.43 3.13
N LYS A 16 -1.98 19.23 3.03
CA LYS A 16 -1.83 18.29 1.92
C LYS A 16 -3.16 17.62 1.63
N THR A 17 -3.38 17.31 0.36
CA THR A 17 -4.51 16.46 -0.03
C THR A 17 -4.26 15.04 0.45
N LEU A 18 -5.17 14.50 1.23
CA LEU A 18 -5.12 13.11 1.67
C LEU A 18 -5.81 12.22 0.63
N ILE A 19 -5.27 11.03 0.45
CA ILE A 19 -5.89 9.97 -0.33
C ILE A 19 -5.95 8.73 0.53
N HIS A 20 -7.18 8.32 0.88
CA HIS A 20 -7.42 7.20 1.77
C HIS A 20 -7.36 5.89 1.00
N ILE A 21 -6.29 5.11 1.20
CA ILE A 21 -6.16 3.79 0.56
C ILE A 21 -6.72 2.73 1.49
N ILE A 22 -7.81 2.08 1.06
CA ILE A 22 -8.63 1.20 1.89
C ILE A 22 -8.57 -0.23 1.31
N ASP A 23 -8.50 -1.23 2.16
CA ASP A 23 -8.55 -2.64 1.74
C ASP A 23 -10.00 -3.15 1.58
N ARG A 24 -10.16 -4.39 1.17
CA ARG A 24 -11.41 -5.06 0.78
C ARG A 24 -12.57 -4.96 1.78
N GLU A 25 -12.33 -4.62 3.02
CA GLU A 25 -13.38 -4.54 4.04
C GLU A 25 -14.37 -3.39 3.79
N ALA A 26 -13.97 -2.38 3.03
CA ALA A 26 -14.77 -1.18 2.75
C ALA A 26 -15.26 -1.09 1.29
N ASP A 27 -15.26 -2.17 0.51
CA ASP A 27 -15.65 -2.18 -0.89
C ASP A 27 -17.17 -2.12 -1.15
N SER A 28 -17.95 -1.92 -0.09
CA SER A 28 -19.40 -1.82 -0.16
C SER A 28 -19.83 -0.50 -0.81
N ALA A 29 -20.56 -0.54 -1.92
CA ALA A 29 -21.04 0.66 -2.60
C ALA A 29 -21.79 1.65 -1.68
N PRO A 30 -22.71 1.22 -0.78
CA PRO A 30 -23.31 2.12 0.20
C PRO A 30 -22.30 2.79 1.14
N HIS A 31 -21.23 2.10 1.50
CA HIS A 31 -20.17 2.63 2.38
C HIS A 31 -19.33 3.68 1.64
N LEU A 32 -18.92 3.36 0.42
CA LEU A 32 -18.14 4.28 -0.41
C LEU A 32 -18.90 5.56 -0.75
N ARG A 33 -20.23 5.47 -0.90
CA ARG A 33 -21.09 6.65 -1.11
C ARG A 33 -21.18 7.58 0.10
N GLN A 34 -20.87 7.10 1.32
CA GLN A 34 -20.79 7.95 2.51
C GLN A 34 -19.50 8.77 2.56
N LEU A 35 -18.46 8.36 1.84
CA LEU A 35 -17.18 9.06 1.77
C LEU A 35 -17.26 10.25 0.78
N THR A 36 -18.19 11.17 1.06
CA THR A 36 -18.35 12.40 0.28
C THR A 36 -17.31 13.44 0.66
N GLY A 37 -16.75 14.13 -0.34
CA GLY A 37 -15.78 15.23 -0.10
C GLY A 37 -14.35 14.77 0.19
N VAL A 38 -14.09 13.47 0.33
CA VAL A 38 -12.74 12.93 0.54
C VAL A 38 -12.29 12.09 -0.66
N LYS A 39 -10.98 12.06 -0.91
CA LYS A 39 -10.39 11.25 -1.97
C LYS A 39 -10.04 9.85 -1.43
N TRP A 40 -10.48 8.83 -2.13
CA TRP A 40 -10.24 7.46 -1.72
C TRP A 40 -9.88 6.53 -2.89
N LEU A 41 -9.18 5.46 -2.55
CA LEU A 41 -8.81 4.34 -3.40
C LEU A 41 -9.07 3.04 -2.62
N THR A 42 -9.91 2.15 -3.13
CA THR A 42 -10.21 0.89 -2.45
C THR A 42 -10.05 -0.31 -3.37
N ARG A 43 -9.73 -1.46 -2.77
CA ARG A 43 -9.73 -2.74 -3.47
C ARG A 43 -11.10 -3.40 -3.36
N GLY A 44 -11.74 -3.63 -4.49
CA GLY A 44 -12.99 -4.38 -4.58
C GLY A 44 -12.78 -5.90 -4.55
N LYS A 45 -13.81 -6.64 -4.13
CA LYS A 45 -13.88 -8.10 -4.27
C LYS A 45 -14.26 -8.46 -5.71
N LYS A 46 -13.87 -9.64 -6.17
CA LYS A 46 -14.17 -10.17 -7.51
C LYS A 46 -15.65 -10.07 -7.87
N ASN A 47 -16.49 -10.41 -6.92
CA ASN A 47 -17.94 -10.46 -7.06
C ASN A 47 -18.67 -9.13 -6.74
N THR A 48 -17.94 -8.07 -6.39
CA THR A 48 -18.54 -6.75 -6.19
C THR A 48 -19.22 -6.32 -7.48
N SER A 49 -20.53 -6.00 -7.40
CA SER A 49 -21.33 -5.60 -8.52
C SER A 49 -21.32 -4.08 -8.66
N VAL A 50 -21.14 -3.63 -9.88
CA VAL A 50 -21.23 -2.22 -10.31
C VAL A 50 -22.11 -2.12 -11.55
N LYS A 51 -22.53 -0.92 -11.89
CA LYS A 51 -23.25 -0.70 -13.17
C LYS A 51 -22.26 -0.14 -14.20
N TYR A 52 -22.15 -0.81 -15.35
CA TYR A 52 -21.32 -0.44 -16.49
C TYR A 52 -22.15 -0.59 -17.77
N ASP A 53 -22.14 0.39 -18.67
CA ASP A 53 -22.93 0.41 -19.89
C ASP A 53 -24.42 0.04 -19.66
N ASN A 54 -25.02 0.59 -18.59
CA ASN A 54 -26.38 0.28 -18.15
C ASN A 54 -26.64 -1.16 -17.68
N GLU A 55 -25.63 -2.02 -17.61
CA GLU A 55 -25.72 -3.38 -17.13
C GLU A 55 -25.06 -3.56 -15.75
N PHE A 56 -25.60 -4.47 -14.93
CA PHE A 56 -24.95 -4.86 -13.68
C PHE A 56 -23.94 -5.97 -13.96
N ILE A 57 -22.67 -5.68 -13.67
CA ILE A 57 -21.55 -6.58 -13.92
C ILE A 57 -20.67 -6.71 -12.67
N SER A 58 -20.06 -7.88 -12.43
CA SER A 58 -19.04 -8.03 -11.40
C SER A 58 -17.70 -7.45 -11.84
N LEU A 59 -16.88 -6.98 -10.89
CA LEU A 59 -15.56 -6.42 -11.20
C LEU A 59 -14.66 -7.42 -11.94
N GLU A 60 -14.77 -8.73 -11.65
CA GLU A 60 -14.03 -9.76 -12.36
C GLU A 60 -14.42 -9.84 -13.85
N LYS A 61 -15.73 -9.83 -14.14
CA LYS A 61 -16.23 -9.85 -15.51
C LYS A 61 -15.92 -8.54 -16.25
N LEU A 62 -15.96 -7.41 -15.55
CA LEU A 62 -15.58 -6.13 -16.11
C LEU A 62 -14.09 -6.09 -16.45
N ALA A 63 -13.24 -6.60 -15.57
CA ALA A 63 -11.79 -6.67 -15.81
C ALA A 63 -11.44 -7.48 -17.09
N ALA A 64 -12.24 -8.51 -17.40
CA ALA A 64 -12.05 -9.28 -18.65
C ALA A 64 -12.46 -8.50 -19.92
N LYS A 65 -13.31 -7.46 -19.79
CA LYS A 65 -13.71 -6.59 -20.90
C LYS A 65 -12.77 -5.39 -21.10
N VAL A 66 -12.09 -4.97 -20.03
CA VAL A 66 -11.22 -3.80 -20.05
C VAL A 66 -9.86 -4.15 -20.65
N LYS A 67 -9.46 -3.43 -21.68
CA LYS A 67 -8.12 -3.60 -22.27
C LYS A 67 -7.05 -3.11 -21.29
N SER A 68 -6.15 -3.99 -20.90
CA SER A 68 -5.00 -3.65 -20.06
C SER A 68 -3.71 -3.61 -20.86
N GLU A 69 -2.86 -2.62 -20.57
CA GLU A 69 -1.57 -2.42 -21.22
C GLU A 69 -0.47 -2.36 -20.17
N VAL A 70 0.77 -2.72 -20.54
CA VAL A 70 1.93 -2.51 -19.68
C VAL A 70 2.14 -1.01 -19.50
N LYS A 71 2.06 -0.55 -18.26
CA LYS A 71 2.23 0.87 -17.92
C LYS A 71 3.45 1.13 -17.04
N GLY A 72 3.99 0.10 -16.38
CA GLY A 72 5.12 0.26 -15.48
C GLY A 72 5.81 -1.03 -15.11
N VAL A 73 6.93 -0.89 -14.41
CA VAL A 73 7.72 -1.98 -13.85
C VAL A 73 7.91 -1.73 -12.36
N VAL A 74 7.79 -2.77 -11.55
CA VAL A 74 7.93 -2.71 -10.10
C VAL A 74 8.80 -3.85 -9.59
N ASP A 75 9.45 -3.65 -8.44
CA ASP A 75 10.10 -4.75 -7.73
C ASP A 75 9.05 -5.56 -6.95
N PHE A 76 8.85 -6.80 -7.31
CA PHE A 76 7.97 -7.71 -6.58
C PHE A 76 8.77 -8.85 -5.95
N LYS A 77 8.98 -8.75 -4.63
CA LYS A 77 9.74 -9.74 -3.85
C LYS A 77 11.19 -9.91 -4.32
N GLY A 78 11.84 -8.82 -4.71
CA GLY A 78 13.22 -8.83 -5.19
C GLY A 78 13.38 -9.28 -6.65
N LYS A 79 12.31 -9.25 -7.44
CA LYS A 79 12.29 -9.56 -8.86
C LYS A 79 11.52 -8.49 -9.62
N GLU A 80 11.98 -8.19 -10.82
CA GLU A 80 11.27 -7.30 -11.72
C GLU A 80 9.93 -7.91 -12.15
N ALA A 81 8.89 -7.09 -12.13
CA ALA A 81 7.56 -7.49 -12.55
C ALA A 81 6.86 -6.34 -13.30
N TYR A 82 6.09 -6.71 -14.32
CA TYR A 82 5.41 -5.80 -15.22
C TYR A 82 3.99 -5.52 -14.73
N LEU A 83 3.66 -4.25 -14.63
CA LEU A 83 2.34 -3.79 -14.18
C LEU A 83 1.47 -3.48 -15.40
N PHE A 84 0.48 -4.32 -15.64
CA PHE A 84 -0.57 -4.13 -16.64
C PHE A 84 -1.72 -3.38 -16.00
N VAL A 85 -2.17 -2.30 -16.63
CA VAL A 85 -3.22 -1.44 -16.10
C VAL A 85 -4.25 -1.18 -17.19
N GLY A 86 -5.52 -1.33 -16.83
CA GLY A 86 -6.67 -0.94 -17.65
C GLY A 86 -7.69 -0.21 -16.76
N GLU A 87 -8.50 0.67 -17.37
CA GLU A 87 -9.51 1.43 -16.63
C GLU A 87 -10.83 1.55 -17.37
N ALA A 88 -11.89 1.77 -16.59
CA ALA A 88 -13.23 2.09 -17.06
C ALA A 88 -13.95 2.96 -16.03
N GLU A 89 -14.96 3.71 -16.45
CA GLU A 89 -15.88 4.38 -15.54
C GLU A 89 -17.04 3.46 -15.18
N VAL A 90 -17.42 3.44 -13.90
CA VAL A 90 -18.52 2.62 -13.39
C VAL A 90 -19.38 3.42 -12.41
N VAL A 91 -20.67 3.06 -12.34
CA VAL A 91 -21.58 3.64 -11.35
C VAL A 91 -21.62 2.76 -10.12
N LEU A 92 -21.41 3.34 -8.93
CA LEU A 92 -21.47 2.66 -7.64
C LEU A 92 -22.92 2.34 -7.25
N GLN A 93 -23.50 1.37 -7.97
CA GLN A 93 -24.85 0.89 -7.76
C GLN A 93 -24.86 -0.64 -7.75
N ARG A 94 -25.54 -1.23 -6.77
CA ARG A 94 -25.76 -2.68 -6.70
C ARG A 94 -27.01 -3.09 -7.48
N LYS A 95 -27.04 -4.33 -7.91
CA LYS A 95 -28.23 -4.92 -8.56
C LYS A 95 -29.50 -4.83 -7.70
N SER A 96 -29.36 -4.92 -6.39
CA SER A 96 -30.46 -4.75 -5.42
C SER A 96 -30.96 -3.31 -5.29
N GLU A 97 -30.23 -2.32 -5.82
CA GLU A 97 -30.50 -0.90 -5.69
C GLU A 97 -30.94 -0.28 -7.03
N ARG A 98 -31.68 -1.04 -7.85
CA ARG A 98 -32.09 -0.61 -9.23
C ARG A 98 -32.83 0.73 -9.27
N GLY A 99 -33.54 1.10 -8.22
CA GLY A 99 -34.25 2.37 -8.09
C GLY A 99 -33.40 3.54 -7.57
N LEU A 100 -32.11 3.34 -7.28
CA LEU A 100 -31.25 4.38 -6.76
C LEU A 100 -30.98 5.43 -7.86
N VAL A 101 -31.39 6.66 -7.58
CA VAL A 101 -31.12 7.82 -8.43
C VAL A 101 -29.82 8.48 -7.95
N ASN A 102 -29.01 9.00 -8.89
CA ASN A 102 -27.78 9.75 -8.60
C ASN A 102 -26.68 8.95 -7.89
N ALA A 103 -26.55 7.65 -8.18
CA ALA A 103 -25.37 6.90 -7.72
C ALA A 103 -24.09 7.48 -8.39
N PRO A 104 -23.02 7.72 -7.60
CA PRO A 104 -21.83 8.36 -8.14
C PRO A 104 -21.11 7.49 -9.16
N THR A 105 -20.60 8.12 -10.21
CA THR A 105 -19.65 7.53 -11.16
C THR A 105 -18.26 7.59 -10.54
N VAL A 106 -17.55 6.48 -10.63
CA VAL A 106 -16.17 6.34 -10.12
C VAL A 106 -15.31 5.58 -11.12
N ARG A 107 -14.02 5.66 -10.97
CA ARG A 107 -13.07 4.92 -11.79
C ARG A 107 -12.92 3.49 -11.28
N PHE A 108 -12.99 2.54 -12.17
CA PHE A 108 -12.56 1.17 -11.98
C PHE A 108 -11.19 1.00 -12.64
N VAL A 109 -10.20 0.52 -11.90
CA VAL A 109 -8.87 0.22 -12.42
C VAL A 109 -8.57 -1.26 -12.17
N VAL A 110 -8.31 -2.01 -13.23
CA VAL A 110 -7.74 -3.35 -13.13
C VAL A 110 -6.23 -3.24 -13.20
N SER A 111 -5.57 -3.78 -12.19
CA SER A 111 -4.11 -3.81 -12.09
C SER A 111 -3.64 -5.26 -11.98
N THR A 112 -2.88 -5.72 -12.96
CA THR A 112 -2.36 -7.09 -13.03
C THR A 112 -0.84 -7.05 -13.06
N LEU A 113 -0.22 -7.82 -12.17
CA LEU A 113 1.21 -7.94 -12.06
C LEU A 113 1.65 -9.26 -12.70
N CYS A 114 2.55 -9.21 -13.67
CA CYS A 114 3.08 -10.37 -14.35
C CYS A 114 4.61 -10.42 -14.24
N ASN A 115 5.17 -11.63 -14.25
CA ASN A 115 6.61 -11.82 -14.37
C ASN A 115 7.07 -11.64 -15.85
N GLU A 116 8.37 -11.74 -16.07
CA GLU A 116 9.00 -11.68 -17.43
C GLU A 116 8.42 -12.70 -18.41
N LYS A 117 7.88 -13.83 -17.92
CA LYS A 117 7.26 -14.87 -18.75
C LYS A 117 5.79 -14.60 -19.07
N GLY A 118 5.23 -13.49 -18.57
CA GLY A 118 3.82 -13.16 -18.73
C GLY A 118 2.89 -13.90 -17.75
N GLU A 119 3.43 -14.65 -16.78
CA GLU A 119 2.61 -15.33 -15.78
C GLU A 119 2.09 -14.34 -14.75
N GLN A 120 0.79 -14.40 -14.46
CA GLN A 120 0.14 -13.51 -13.49
C GLN A 120 0.59 -13.84 -12.07
N LEU A 121 1.21 -12.87 -11.41
CA LEU A 121 1.63 -12.94 -10.01
C LEU A 121 0.57 -12.43 -9.05
N ALA A 122 -0.14 -11.37 -9.43
CA ALA A 122 -1.22 -10.78 -8.64
C ALA A 122 -2.19 -9.99 -9.53
N GLN A 123 -3.43 -9.80 -9.06
CA GLN A 123 -4.41 -8.96 -9.70
C GLN A 123 -5.27 -8.24 -8.66
N TRP A 124 -5.51 -6.96 -8.89
CA TRP A 124 -6.33 -6.11 -8.05
C TRP A 124 -7.40 -5.41 -8.87
N PHE A 125 -8.60 -5.36 -8.33
CA PHE A 125 -9.71 -4.57 -8.83
C PHE A 125 -9.86 -3.36 -7.93
N LEU A 126 -9.58 -2.20 -8.44
CA LEU A 126 -9.54 -0.95 -7.69
C LEU A 126 -10.72 -0.07 -8.07
N LEU A 127 -11.30 0.57 -7.08
CA LEU A 127 -12.33 1.59 -7.25
C LEU A 127 -11.79 2.88 -6.64
N SER A 128 -12.00 4.01 -7.31
CA SER A 128 -11.53 5.32 -6.82
C SER A 128 -12.40 6.46 -7.31
N ASN A 129 -12.57 7.48 -6.48
CA ASN A 129 -13.14 8.76 -6.87
C ASN A 129 -12.08 9.81 -7.23
N VAL A 130 -10.81 9.45 -7.27
CA VAL A 130 -9.71 10.36 -7.64
C VAL A 130 -9.67 10.48 -9.15
N ALA A 131 -9.92 11.69 -9.67
CA ALA A 131 -10.00 11.95 -11.12
C ALA A 131 -8.71 12.57 -11.70
N ASP A 132 -7.91 13.21 -10.88
CA ASP A 132 -6.80 14.09 -11.26
C ASP A 132 -5.44 13.38 -11.43
N VAL A 133 -5.44 12.04 -11.50
CA VAL A 133 -4.24 11.22 -11.74
C VAL A 133 -4.53 10.12 -12.77
N ASP A 134 -3.49 9.57 -13.38
CA ASP A 134 -3.65 8.44 -14.29
C ASP A 134 -3.89 7.09 -13.56
N ALA A 135 -4.31 6.09 -14.31
CA ALA A 135 -4.61 4.76 -13.77
C ALA A 135 -3.35 4.05 -13.24
N LEU A 136 -2.18 4.33 -13.82
CA LEU A 136 -0.90 3.79 -13.34
C LEU A 136 -0.59 4.32 -11.95
N THR A 137 -0.81 5.60 -11.70
CA THR A 137 -0.61 6.22 -10.39
C THR A 137 -1.50 5.56 -9.34
N LEU A 138 -2.80 5.33 -9.63
CA LEU A 138 -3.71 4.64 -8.72
C LEU A 138 -3.25 3.19 -8.44
N ALA A 139 -2.84 2.46 -9.47
CA ALA A 139 -2.32 1.10 -9.34
C ALA A 139 -1.05 1.07 -8.48
N THR A 140 -0.13 2.03 -8.69
CA THR A 140 1.11 2.18 -7.95
C THR A 140 0.87 2.53 -6.48
N TRP A 141 -0.04 3.46 -6.19
CA TRP A 141 -0.39 3.79 -4.81
C TRP A 141 -0.97 2.59 -4.07
N TYR A 142 -1.85 1.80 -4.75
CA TYR A 142 -2.36 0.59 -4.13
C TYR A 142 -1.27 -0.47 -3.93
N TYR A 143 -0.33 -0.59 -4.86
CA TYR A 143 0.83 -1.45 -4.72
C TYR A 143 1.67 -1.06 -3.49
N TRP A 144 1.91 0.22 -3.26
CA TRP A 144 2.65 0.71 -2.09
C TRP A 144 1.96 0.41 -0.75
N ARG A 145 0.65 0.13 -0.72
CA ARG A 145 -0.02 -0.33 0.50
C ARG A 145 0.67 -1.54 1.14
N TRP A 146 1.32 -2.37 0.34
CA TRP A 146 2.09 -3.51 0.84
C TRP A 146 3.31 -3.11 1.68
N SER A 147 3.76 -1.89 1.59
CA SER A 147 4.80 -1.36 2.46
C SER A 147 4.40 -1.39 3.95
N ILE A 148 3.11 -1.29 4.25
CA ILE A 148 2.54 -1.45 5.60
C ILE A 148 2.86 -2.84 6.16
N GLU A 149 2.73 -3.89 5.36
CA GLU A 149 3.07 -5.27 5.78
C GLU A 149 4.56 -5.43 6.05
N SER A 150 5.39 -4.80 5.22
CA SER A 150 6.84 -4.77 5.43
C SER A 150 7.22 -4.02 6.69
N TRP A 151 6.56 -2.89 6.97
CA TRP A 151 6.72 -2.15 8.21
C TRP A 151 6.30 -2.97 9.44
N PHE A 152 5.16 -3.65 9.41
CA PHE A 152 4.76 -4.55 10.49
C PHE A 152 5.75 -5.71 10.69
N LYS A 153 6.33 -6.25 9.63
CA LYS A 153 7.38 -7.27 9.73
C LYS A 153 8.62 -6.76 10.47
N VAL A 154 9.01 -5.50 10.24
CA VAL A 154 10.12 -4.86 10.97
C VAL A 154 9.75 -4.66 12.44
N LEU A 155 8.53 -4.17 12.73
CA LEU A 155 8.05 -3.96 14.10
C LEU A 155 7.94 -5.27 14.90
N LYS A 156 7.41 -6.33 14.29
CA LYS A 156 7.20 -7.63 14.95
C LYS A 156 8.47 -8.47 15.02
N GLY A 157 9.33 -8.35 14.04
CA GLY A 157 10.52 -9.16 13.90
C GLY A 157 11.71 -8.65 14.74
N HIS A 158 12.89 -8.94 14.23
CA HIS A 158 14.18 -8.68 14.92
C HIS A 158 14.54 -7.20 15.16
N GLY A 159 13.72 -6.26 14.70
CA GLY A 159 13.96 -4.84 14.95
C GLY A 159 13.44 -4.41 16.31
N PHE A 160 12.13 -4.48 16.50
CA PHE A 160 11.49 -3.89 17.68
C PHE A 160 10.74 -4.88 18.56
N GLN A 161 10.43 -6.09 18.07
CA GLN A 161 9.75 -7.15 18.82
C GLN A 161 8.48 -6.63 19.55
N ILE A 162 7.60 -5.92 18.84
CA ILE A 162 6.43 -5.25 19.41
C ILE A 162 5.56 -6.18 20.26
N GLU A 163 5.54 -7.47 19.94
CA GLU A 163 4.78 -8.50 20.67
C GLU A 163 5.39 -8.84 22.05
N HIS A 164 6.65 -8.45 22.30
CA HIS A 164 7.35 -8.62 23.56
C HIS A 164 7.44 -7.33 24.39
N TRP A 165 6.73 -6.28 23.99
CA TRP A 165 6.73 -5.06 24.75
C TRP A 165 5.96 -5.22 26.05
N GLN A 166 6.60 -4.87 27.16
CA GLN A 166 6.03 -4.96 28.50
C GLN A 166 5.28 -3.69 28.94
N GLN A 167 4.95 -2.80 28.03
CA GLN A 167 4.18 -1.60 28.35
C GLN A 167 2.71 -1.95 28.52
N GLU A 168 2.16 -1.64 29.68
CA GLU A 168 0.78 -1.96 30.06
C GLU A 168 -0.25 -0.87 29.66
N THR A 169 0.23 0.36 29.40
CA THR A 169 -0.67 1.49 29.12
C THR A 169 -0.63 1.94 27.67
N ALA A 170 -1.78 2.25 27.10
CA ALA A 170 -1.88 2.72 25.71
C ALA A 170 -0.98 3.94 25.39
N PRO A 171 -0.85 4.98 26.26
CA PRO A 171 0.07 6.10 25.98
C PRO A 171 1.54 5.70 25.92
N ARG A 172 1.99 4.72 26.73
CA ARG A 172 3.37 4.24 26.70
C ARG A 172 3.63 3.43 25.43
N ILE A 173 2.71 2.55 25.05
CA ILE A 173 2.77 1.79 23.80
C ILE A 173 2.82 2.75 22.62
N PHE A 174 1.98 3.77 22.60
CA PHE A 174 1.92 4.75 21.52
C PHE A 174 3.23 5.55 21.36
N ARG A 175 3.80 6.05 22.46
CA ARG A 175 5.10 6.74 22.42
C ARG A 175 6.22 5.86 21.87
N ARG A 176 6.30 4.61 22.33
CA ARG A 176 7.28 3.66 21.82
C ARG A 176 7.06 3.33 20.35
N LEU A 177 5.79 3.20 19.92
CA LEU A 177 5.43 2.98 18.54
C LEU A 177 5.86 4.14 17.64
N ILE A 178 5.70 5.39 18.08
CA ILE A 178 6.16 6.57 17.34
C ILE A 178 7.67 6.51 17.13
N VAL A 179 8.45 6.32 18.21
CA VAL A 179 9.92 6.25 18.12
C VAL A 179 10.36 5.12 17.19
N SER A 180 9.74 3.93 17.34
CA SER A 180 10.02 2.78 16.47
C SER A 180 9.69 3.06 15.01
N SER A 181 8.59 3.75 14.76
CA SER A 181 8.18 4.14 13.40
C SER A 181 9.16 5.14 12.78
N MET A 182 9.64 6.11 13.55
CA MET A 182 10.68 7.06 13.09
C MET A 182 11.98 6.33 12.73
N ALA A 183 12.44 5.39 13.55
CA ALA A 183 13.60 4.57 13.25
C ALA A 183 13.41 3.72 11.98
N CYS A 184 12.21 3.16 11.76
CA CYS A 184 11.87 2.48 10.51
C CYS A 184 11.96 3.41 9.30
N VAL A 185 11.46 4.64 9.40
CA VAL A 185 11.51 5.63 8.30
C VAL A 185 12.96 5.98 7.97
N LEU A 186 13.80 6.21 8.98
CA LEU A 186 15.23 6.50 8.77
C LEU A 186 15.95 5.33 8.10
N THR A 187 15.70 4.12 8.57
CA THR A 187 16.27 2.90 7.96
C THR A 187 15.80 2.71 6.52
N TRP A 188 14.54 3.04 6.24
CA TRP A 188 13.99 2.96 4.90
C TRP A 188 14.57 4.01 3.96
N LYS A 189 14.78 5.24 4.45
CA LYS A 189 15.49 6.27 3.69
C LYS A 189 16.90 5.81 3.33
N LEU A 190 17.66 5.28 4.30
CA LEU A 190 18.98 4.74 4.05
C LEU A 190 18.97 3.57 3.06
N TYR A 191 17.98 2.68 3.16
CA TYR A 191 17.86 1.54 2.23
C TYR A 191 17.69 2.00 0.78
N ASN A 192 16.87 3.02 0.54
CA ASN A 192 16.57 3.56 -0.79
C ASN A 192 17.57 4.65 -1.26
N ASP A 193 18.51 5.05 -0.41
CA ASP A 193 19.53 6.02 -0.76
C ASP A 193 20.62 5.34 -1.59
N ASN A 194 20.84 5.82 -2.82
CA ASN A 194 21.85 5.32 -3.76
C ASN A 194 23.07 6.26 -3.84
N SER A 195 23.25 7.16 -2.85
CA SER A 195 24.45 7.98 -2.77
C SER A 195 25.71 7.13 -2.55
N PRO A 196 26.88 7.57 -3.00
CA PRO A 196 28.14 6.84 -2.79
C PRO A 196 28.43 6.57 -1.31
N GLU A 197 28.00 7.46 -0.43
CA GLU A 197 28.13 7.36 1.04
C GLU A 197 27.23 6.26 1.59
N ALA A 198 25.96 6.24 1.16
CA ALA A 198 25.00 5.21 1.57
C ALA A 198 25.43 3.81 1.08
N GLU A 199 25.92 3.71 -0.15
CA GLU A 199 26.40 2.43 -0.72
C GLU A 199 27.64 1.88 0.02
N LYS A 200 28.44 2.73 0.64
CA LYS A 200 29.54 2.30 1.53
C LYS A 200 29.04 1.96 2.94
N LEU A 201 28.07 2.73 3.44
CA LEU A 201 27.54 2.57 4.79
C LEU A 201 26.70 1.30 4.95
N LYS A 202 25.86 0.96 3.98
CA LYS A 202 24.97 -0.21 4.03
C LYS A 202 25.71 -1.52 4.31
N PRO A 203 26.77 -1.92 3.55
CA PRO A 203 27.54 -3.14 3.84
C PRO A 203 28.21 -3.12 5.19
N PHE A 204 28.69 -1.96 5.65
CA PHE A 204 29.30 -1.80 6.96
C PHE A 204 28.30 -2.08 8.09
N LEU A 205 27.08 -1.50 8.02
CA LEU A 205 26.03 -1.76 8.99
C LEU A 205 25.60 -3.23 8.99
N ILE A 206 25.48 -3.86 7.82
CA ILE A 206 25.17 -5.28 7.71
C ILE A 206 26.22 -6.13 8.43
N LYS A 207 27.48 -5.77 8.30
CA LYS A 207 28.60 -6.44 8.96
C LYS A 207 28.51 -6.31 10.48
N LEU A 208 28.21 -5.11 10.97
CA LEU A 208 27.99 -4.84 12.41
C LEU A 208 26.80 -5.62 12.97
N SER A 209 25.74 -5.82 12.18
CA SER A 209 24.57 -6.59 12.62
C SER A 209 24.85 -8.06 12.94
N GLY A 210 26.04 -8.57 12.65
CA GLY A 210 26.41 -9.99 12.76
C GLY A 210 25.66 -10.90 11.77
N ARG A 211 24.87 -10.34 10.87
CA ARG A 211 24.13 -11.09 9.88
C ARG A 211 24.98 -11.30 8.64
N LEU A 212 25.56 -12.48 8.54
CA LEU A 212 26.30 -12.88 7.34
C LEU A 212 25.36 -12.91 6.14
N THR A 213 25.50 -11.93 5.25
CA THR A 213 24.85 -11.97 3.94
C THR A 213 25.58 -12.99 3.09
N LYS A 214 24.92 -14.07 2.70
CA LYS A 214 25.40 -14.90 1.60
C LYS A 214 25.53 -13.97 0.38
N ARG A 215 26.60 -14.13 -0.42
CA ARG A 215 26.99 -13.27 -1.56
C ARG A 215 25.86 -12.88 -2.55
N SER A 216 24.71 -13.54 -2.50
CA SER A 216 23.54 -13.31 -3.38
C SER A 216 22.29 -12.82 -2.68
N LYS A 217 22.33 -12.51 -1.36
CA LYS A 217 21.13 -12.02 -0.68
C LYS A 217 21.10 -10.49 -0.65
N PRO A 218 19.98 -9.87 -1.03
CA PRO A 218 19.86 -8.42 -0.97
C PRO A 218 19.96 -7.93 0.47
N ILE A 219 20.42 -6.71 0.63
CA ILE A 219 20.38 -5.96 1.89
C ILE A 219 18.91 -5.86 2.34
N THR A 220 18.65 -6.07 3.62
CA THR A 220 17.29 -6.01 4.17
C THR A 220 17.16 -4.94 5.24
N HIS A 221 16.00 -4.30 5.34
CA HIS A 221 15.71 -3.31 6.38
C HIS A 221 15.99 -3.80 7.81
N PRO A 222 15.57 -5.02 8.22
CA PRO A 222 15.89 -5.51 9.56
C PRO A 222 17.38 -5.68 9.82
N ALA A 223 18.18 -5.97 8.80
CA ALA A 223 19.63 -6.10 8.95
C ALA A 223 20.30 -4.73 9.08
N LEU A 224 19.86 -3.74 8.30
CA LEU A 224 20.32 -2.35 8.42
C LEU A 224 19.97 -1.77 9.79
N LEU A 225 18.74 -1.98 10.26
CA LEU A 225 18.29 -1.51 11.57
C LEU A 225 19.13 -2.12 12.70
N ALA A 226 19.39 -3.43 12.65
CA ALA A 226 20.22 -4.09 13.65
C ALA A 226 21.66 -3.57 13.65
N GLY A 227 22.23 -3.34 12.47
CA GLY A 227 23.57 -2.77 12.35
C GLY A 227 23.64 -1.32 12.82
N LEU A 228 22.64 -0.52 12.52
CA LEU A 228 22.53 0.85 13.00
C LEU A 228 22.44 0.90 14.54
N TRP A 229 21.67 -0.01 15.14
CA TRP A 229 21.59 -0.13 16.58
C TRP A 229 22.96 -0.41 17.21
N VAL A 230 23.70 -1.40 16.68
CA VAL A 230 25.06 -1.71 17.17
C VAL A 230 26.01 -0.52 16.98
N PHE A 231 25.93 0.15 15.83
CA PHE A 231 26.75 1.32 15.54
C PHE A 231 26.53 2.44 16.56
N LEU A 232 25.28 2.77 16.86
CA LEU A 232 24.94 3.81 17.83
C LEU A 232 25.44 3.46 19.26
N GLN A 233 25.39 2.17 19.65
CA GLN A 233 25.96 1.75 20.94
C GLN A 233 27.49 1.84 21.03
N LEU A 234 28.19 1.81 19.89
CA LEU A 234 29.65 1.97 19.86
C LEU A 234 30.11 3.44 19.87
N THR A 235 29.18 4.37 19.67
CA THR A 235 29.45 5.82 19.62
C THR A 235 29.05 6.55 20.91
N GLU A 236 28.42 5.87 21.87
CA GLU A 236 28.16 6.33 23.24
C GLU A 236 29.37 6.01 24.14
#